data_3333d0cf43d43774a1f83b081433d6c1
#
_entry.id   3333d0cf43d43774a1f83b081433d6c1
#
_cell.length_a   1.000
_cell.length_b   1.000
_cell.length_c   1.000
_cell.angle_alpha   90.00
_cell.angle_beta   90.00
_cell.angle_gamma   90.00
#
_symmetry.space_group_name_H-M   'P 1'
#
loop_
_entity.id
_entity.type
_entity.pdbx_description
1 polymer ?
#
loop_
_entity_poly.entity_id
_entity_poly.type
_entity_poly.pdbx_seq_one_letter_code
_entity_poly.pdbx_strand_id
1 'polypeptide(L)'
;MRRYLPGRSPAELFRKRIEKKLRGPTPQAPRTPAQQFLRDLPVLHQRKGVAAHTGGLNPVIGQVIIDQVEQFDRPAVVETGSGASTVLFLMLGCRQVTSINPDPDIAGRIEEDAKARGLDTAPLRCIQGRSELELPRLRDEGQRFDLGLIDGNHGWPSVFVDFCYINAMLHEGGILFIDDIQLYSCDELVHLLDAQPEYERVSLVGKLATFRKRTAGAFLPDWVDQPHIVEHTHPRFRSKRGGPGGPG
;
A
#
# COMPACT_ATOMS: atom_id res chain seq x y z
N MET A 1 -4.35 -41.82 4.66
CA MET A 1 -2.96 -41.33 4.47
C MET A 1 -2.77 -40.92 3.03
N ARG A 2 -2.94 -39.63 2.69
CA ARG A 2 -2.58 -39.11 1.36
C ARG A 2 -1.11 -38.77 1.37
N ARG A 3 -0.33 -39.47 0.54
CA ARG A 3 1.10 -39.20 0.34
C ARG A 3 1.26 -37.77 -0.19
N TYR A 4 1.98 -36.95 0.53
CA TYR A 4 2.50 -35.66 0.05
C TYR A 4 3.46 -35.99 -1.12
N LEU A 5 3.03 -35.71 -2.34
CA LEU A 5 3.96 -35.64 -3.46
C LEU A 5 4.86 -34.43 -3.23
N PRO A 6 6.17 -34.49 -3.53
CA PRO A 6 7.06 -33.35 -3.44
C PRO A 6 6.72 -32.35 -4.56
N GLY A 7 5.66 -31.61 -4.37
CA GLY A 7 5.30 -30.46 -5.18
C GLY A 7 6.02 -29.25 -4.60
N ARG A 8 6.55 -28.41 -5.45
CA ARG A 8 7.26 -27.17 -5.17
C ARG A 8 6.68 -26.46 -3.94
N SER A 9 7.54 -25.96 -3.06
CA SER A 9 7.08 -25.25 -1.86
C SER A 9 6.17 -24.06 -2.24
N PRO A 10 5.21 -23.69 -1.40
CA PRO A 10 4.40 -22.47 -1.62
C PRO A 10 5.27 -21.26 -1.97
N ALA A 11 6.45 -21.14 -1.36
CA ALA A 11 7.44 -20.10 -1.65
C ALA A 11 8.01 -20.18 -3.08
N GLU A 12 8.21 -21.38 -3.64
CA GLU A 12 8.70 -21.53 -5.03
C GLU A 12 7.62 -21.25 -6.07
N LEU A 13 6.37 -21.63 -5.80
CA LEU A 13 5.22 -21.29 -6.65
C LEU A 13 4.97 -19.79 -6.63
N PHE A 14 5.10 -19.17 -5.47
CA PHE A 14 5.01 -17.74 -5.26
C PHE A 14 6.12 -17.00 -6.05
N ARG A 15 7.38 -17.42 -5.90
CA ARG A 15 8.53 -16.85 -6.62
C ARG A 15 8.34 -16.87 -8.15
N LYS A 16 7.91 -18.01 -8.71
CA LYS A 16 7.65 -18.13 -10.17
C LYS A 16 6.48 -17.29 -10.66
N ARG A 17 5.45 -17.10 -9.83
CA ARG A 17 4.30 -16.26 -10.15
C ARG A 17 4.71 -14.80 -10.21
N ILE A 18 5.56 -14.35 -9.29
CA ILE A 18 6.14 -12.99 -9.27
C ILE A 18 7.09 -12.78 -10.44
N GLU A 19 8.03 -13.69 -10.70
CA GLU A 19 8.97 -13.58 -11.82
C GLU A 19 8.26 -13.42 -13.18
N LYS A 20 7.09 -14.08 -13.38
CA LYS A 20 6.28 -13.95 -14.60
C LYS A 20 5.59 -12.57 -14.69
N LYS A 21 5.29 -11.92 -13.56
CA LYS A 21 4.62 -10.60 -13.49
C LYS A 21 5.58 -9.40 -13.50
N LEU A 22 6.86 -9.62 -13.21
CA LEU A 22 7.89 -8.57 -13.14
C LEU A 22 8.32 -7.99 -14.50
N ARG A 23 7.83 -8.54 -15.63
CA ARG A 23 8.08 -7.96 -16.95
C ARG A 23 7.09 -6.83 -17.24
N GLY A 24 7.33 -5.68 -16.62
CA GLY A 24 6.66 -4.44 -16.99
C GLY A 24 7.11 -3.90 -18.35
N PRO A 25 6.37 -2.93 -18.92
CA PRO A 25 6.74 -2.29 -20.17
C PRO A 25 8.11 -1.61 -20.07
N THR A 26 8.86 -1.58 -21.17
CA THR A 26 10.15 -0.89 -21.24
C THR A 26 9.95 0.58 -20.93
N PRO A 27 10.71 1.17 -19.96
CA PRO A 27 10.57 2.57 -19.60
C PRO A 27 10.84 3.48 -20.81
N GLN A 28 9.86 4.31 -21.16
CA GLN A 28 10.03 5.35 -22.19
C GLN A 28 10.90 6.50 -21.64
N ALA A 29 11.40 7.38 -22.55
CA ALA A 29 12.08 8.58 -22.12
C ALA A 29 11.13 9.46 -21.26
N PRO A 30 11.62 10.06 -20.14
CA PRO A 30 10.76 10.84 -19.25
C PRO A 30 10.23 12.07 -19.98
N ARG A 31 8.94 12.35 -19.80
CA ARG A 31 8.23 13.48 -20.42
C ARG A 31 7.84 14.54 -19.41
N THR A 32 7.81 14.19 -18.12
CA THR A 32 7.43 15.08 -17.02
C THR A 32 8.53 15.13 -15.95
N PRO A 33 8.57 16.20 -15.12
CA PRO A 33 9.46 16.27 -13.97
C PRO A 33 9.35 15.06 -13.04
N ALA A 34 8.13 14.58 -12.79
CA ALA A 34 7.89 13.40 -11.95
C ALA A 34 8.50 12.13 -12.55
N GLN A 35 8.38 11.93 -13.87
CA GLN A 35 9.02 10.80 -14.55
C GLN A 35 10.55 10.90 -14.56
N GLN A 36 11.10 12.12 -14.65
CA GLN A 36 12.55 12.33 -14.51
C GLN A 36 13.01 12.00 -13.08
N PHE A 37 12.27 12.45 -12.07
CA PHE A 37 12.54 12.12 -10.67
C PHE A 37 12.63 10.60 -10.43
N LEU A 38 11.75 9.81 -11.04
CA LEU A 38 11.77 8.35 -10.90
C LEU A 38 13.03 7.67 -11.46
N ARG A 39 13.78 8.35 -12.33
CA ARG A 39 15.07 7.87 -12.84
C ARG A 39 16.24 8.27 -11.95
N ASP A 40 16.10 9.44 -11.29
CA ASP A 40 17.14 10.06 -10.48
C ASP A 40 16.71 10.09 -9.00
N LEU A 41 16.26 8.93 -8.50
CA LEU A 41 15.73 8.81 -7.14
C LEU A 41 16.75 9.22 -6.07
N PRO A 42 16.38 10.03 -5.08
CA PRO A 42 17.25 10.43 -4.00
C PRO A 42 17.57 9.26 -3.06
N VAL A 43 18.74 9.31 -2.43
CA VAL A 43 19.13 8.39 -1.37
C VAL A 43 18.76 9.01 -0.04
N LEU A 44 17.57 8.72 0.44
CA LEU A 44 17.00 9.31 1.66
C LEU A 44 17.22 8.45 2.90
N HIS A 45 17.49 7.15 2.74
CA HIS A 45 17.67 6.23 3.85
C HIS A 45 19.14 5.91 4.12
N GLN A 46 19.47 5.74 5.40
CA GLN A 46 20.77 5.23 5.83
C GLN A 46 20.56 4.00 6.71
N ARG A 47 21.10 2.85 6.30
CA ARG A 47 21.13 1.65 7.12
C ARG A 47 22.56 1.37 7.57
N LYS A 48 22.76 1.24 8.89
CA LYS A 48 24.08 0.96 9.48
C LYS A 48 25.19 1.91 9.01
N GLY A 49 24.87 3.20 8.85
CA GLY A 49 25.83 4.21 8.38
C GLY A 49 26.12 4.18 6.88
N VAL A 50 25.47 3.32 6.10
CA VAL A 50 25.61 3.26 4.65
C VAL A 50 24.33 3.79 4.00
N ALA A 51 24.52 4.71 3.03
CA ALA A 51 23.42 5.21 2.22
C ALA A 51 22.75 4.04 1.48
N ALA A 52 21.45 3.91 1.60
CA ALA A 52 20.70 2.83 0.98
C ALA A 52 19.50 3.38 0.20
N HIS A 53 19.39 2.98 -1.06
CA HIS A 53 18.10 2.99 -1.73
C HIS A 53 17.28 1.88 -1.08
N THR A 54 16.40 2.23 -0.13
CA THR A 54 15.50 1.24 0.42
C THR A 54 14.44 0.94 -0.61
N GLY A 55 14.58 -0.16 -1.20
CA GLY A 55 13.68 -1.13 -1.88
C GLY A 55 12.50 -0.67 -2.69
N GLY A 56 12.20 0.60 -2.71
CA GLY A 56 10.88 1.00 -2.97
C GLY A 56 10.57 1.38 -4.41
N LEU A 57 10.57 2.64 -4.60
CA LEU A 57 10.10 3.25 -5.83
C LEU A 57 11.07 2.96 -7.00
N ASN A 58 10.52 2.58 -8.13
CA ASN A 58 11.23 2.47 -9.40
C ASN A 58 10.35 3.08 -10.51
N PRO A 59 10.88 3.33 -11.73
CA PRO A 59 10.10 4.00 -12.76
C PRO A 59 8.78 3.34 -13.12
N VAL A 60 8.69 2.01 -13.03
CA VAL A 60 7.46 1.28 -13.37
C VAL A 60 6.39 1.43 -12.28
N ILE A 61 6.78 1.23 -11.01
CA ILE A 61 5.89 1.41 -9.85
C ILE A 61 5.49 2.87 -9.71
N GLY A 62 6.46 3.79 -9.84
CA GLY A 62 6.20 5.21 -9.75
C GLY A 62 5.23 5.71 -10.81
N GLN A 63 5.28 5.16 -12.03
CA GLN A 63 4.29 5.51 -13.06
C GLN A 63 2.88 5.07 -12.66
N VAL A 64 2.71 3.91 -12.03
CA VAL A 64 1.41 3.49 -11.49
C VAL A 64 0.88 4.47 -10.46
N ILE A 65 1.75 4.96 -9.56
CA ILE A 65 1.37 5.97 -8.57
C ILE A 65 0.97 7.27 -9.26
N ILE A 66 1.75 7.78 -10.23
CA ILE A 66 1.44 8.98 -11.02
C ILE A 66 0.06 8.84 -11.66
N ASP A 67 -0.18 7.74 -12.40
CA ASP A 67 -1.43 7.49 -13.12
C ASP A 67 -2.67 7.50 -12.20
N GLN A 68 -2.51 7.09 -10.94
CA GLN A 68 -3.60 7.10 -9.97
C GLN A 68 -3.78 8.47 -9.31
N VAL A 69 -2.69 9.17 -8.95
CA VAL A 69 -2.74 10.51 -8.37
C VAL A 69 -3.40 11.49 -9.33
N GLU A 70 -3.07 11.42 -10.63
CA GLU A 70 -3.60 12.29 -11.68
C GLU A 70 -5.12 12.14 -11.92
N GLN A 71 -5.77 11.12 -11.35
CA GLN A 71 -7.23 10.98 -11.40
C GLN A 71 -7.96 11.88 -10.39
N PHE A 72 -7.23 12.51 -9.46
CA PHE A 72 -7.77 13.36 -8.41
C PHE A 72 -7.30 14.80 -8.58
N ASP A 73 -8.14 15.75 -8.20
CA ASP A 73 -7.75 17.15 -8.09
C ASP A 73 -7.10 17.38 -6.72
N ARG A 74 -5.76 17.49 -6.70
CA ARG A 74 -4.96 17.75 -5.52
C ARG A 74 -5.32 16.85 -4.32
N PRO A 75 -5.10 15.53 -4.39
CA PRO A 75 -5.54 14.60 -3.35
C PRO A 75 -4.81 14.80 -2.02
N ALA A 76 -5.45 14.34 -0.93
CA ALA A 76 -4.80 14.09 0.36
C ALA A 76 -4.28 12.65 0.40
N VAL A 77 -3.05 12.48 0.86
CA VAL A 77 -2.35 11.19 0.93
C VAL A 77 -1.93 10.88 2.36
N VAL A 78 -2.08 9.64 2.78
CA VAL A 78 -1.39 9.06 3.94
C VAL A 78 -0.50 7.91 3.51
N GLU A 79 0.73 7.87 4.01
CA GLU A 79 1.64 6.75 3.77
C GLU A 79 2.29 6.27 5.06
N THR A 80 2.52 4.98 5.15
CA THR A 80 3.39 4.37 6.14
C THR A 80 4.72 4.03 5.47
N GLY A 81 5.83 4.40 6.13
CA GLY A 81 7.13 4.52 5.47
C GLY A 81 7.26 5.86 4.74
N SER A 82 8.40 6.50 4.88
CA SER A 82 8.67 7.80 4.25
C SER A 82 9.88 7.68 3.33
N GLY A 83 9.87 8.38 2.22
CA GLY A 83 10.99 8.33 1.30
C GLY A 83 10.75 9.02 -0.03
N ALA A 84 11.17 8.38 -1.10
CA ALA A 84 11.00 8.90 -2.45
C ALA A 84 9.52 9.03 -2.87
N SER A 85 8.63 8.19 -2.34
CA SER A 85 7.18 8.32 -2.53
C SER A 85 6.64 9.63 -1.96
N THR A 86 7.10 10.03 -0.78
CA THR A 86 6.74 11.31 -0.15
C THR A 86 7.09 12.50 -1.03
N VAL A 87 8.32 12.52 -1.58
CA VAL A 87 8.76 13.57 -2.50
C VAL A 87 7.94 13.54 -3.80
N LEU A 88 7.63 12.35 -4.31
CA LEU A 88 6.79 12.19 -5.51
C LEU A 88 5.39 12.77 -5.30
N PHE A 89 4.74 12.51 -4.16
CA PHE A 89 3.43 13.07 -3.84
C PHE A 89 3.44 14.61 -3.77
N LEU A 90 4.50 15.19 -3.18
CA LEU A 90 4.68 16.66 -3.21
C LEU A 90 4.82 17.18 -4.64
N MET A 91 5.64 16.52 -5.46
CA MET A 91 5.85 16.89 -6.86
C MET A 91 4.58 16.80 -7.69
N LEU A 92 3.68 15.89 -7.37
CA LEU A 92 2.37 15.73 -8.02
C LEU A 92 1.31 16.72 -7.50
N GLY A 93 1.68 17.62 -6.59
CA GLY A 93 0.79 18.69 -6.12
C GLY A 93 -0.30 18.23 -5.17
N CYS A 94 -0.11 17.14 -4.45
CA CYS A 94 -1.04 16.71 -3.40
C CYS A 94 -1.26 17.85 -2.39
N ARG A 95 -2.53 18.11 -1.99
CA ARG A 95 -2.87 19.17 -1.03
C ARG A 95 -2.44 18.87 0.39
N GLN A 96 -2.24 17.59 0.69
CA GLN A 96 -1.78 17.07 1.99
C GLN A 96 -1.01 15.77 1.76
N VAL A 97 0.17 15.67 2.35
CA VAL A 97 0.99 14.46 2.37
C VAL A 97 1.33 14.17 3.82
N THR A 98 0.66 13.17 4.42
CA THR A 98 0.93 12.72 5.78
C THR A 98 1.76 11.45 5.71
N SER A 99 2.98 11.52 6.20
CA SER A 99 3.96 10.44 6.10
C SER A 99 4.45 10.03 7.49
N ILE A 100 4.42 8.73 7.79
CA ILE A 100 4.74 8.18 9.12
C ILE A 100 5.99 7.32 9.02
N ASN A 101 7.01 7.63 9.81
CA ASN A 101 8.27 6.86 9.84
C ASN A 101 8.93 6.94 11.22
N PRO A 102 9.46 5.84 11.76
CA PRO A 102 10.15 5.87 13.06
C PRO A 102 11.57 6.46 13.01
N ASP A 103 12.18 6.61 11.82
CA ASP A 103 13.51 7.23 11.67
C ASP A 103 13.43 8.74 11.97
N PRO A 104 14.12 9.25 13.03
CA PRO A 104 14.02 10.65 13.42
C PRO A 104 14.59 11.63 12.39
N ASP A 105 15.48 11.16 11.52
CA ASP A 105 16.18 12.02 10.57
C ASP A 105 15.52 12.06 9.19
N ILE A 106 14.55 11.17 8.90
CA ILE A 106 13.98 11.03 7.57
C ILE A 106 13.23 12.29 7.13
N ALA A 107 12.52 12.93 8.05
CA ALA A 107 11.75 14.14 7.76
C ALA A 107 12.65 15.27 7.24
N GLY A 108 13.77 15.53 7.91
CA GLY A 108 14.76 16.53 7.49
C GLY A 108 15.32 16.23 6.10
N ARG A 109 15.69 14.98 5.84
CA ARG A 109 16.22 14.57 4.51
C ARG A 109 15.20 14.73 3.38
N ILE A 110 13.93 14.43 3.65
CA ILE A 110 12.84 14.62 2.67
C ILE A 110 12.63 16.11 2.40
N GLU A 111 12.57 16.93 3.45
CA GLU A 111 12.41 18.38 3.30
C GLU A 111 13.57 19.02 2.55
N GLU A 112 14.80 18.63 2.84
CA GLU A 112 16.00 19.11 2.16
C GLU A 112 15.97 18.76 0.66
N ASP A 113 15.65 17.50 0.30
CA ASP A 113 15.55 17.07 -1.11
C ASP A 113 14.40 17.79 -1.82
N ALA A 114 13.23 17.91 -1.18
CA ALA A 114 12.09 18.63 -1.73
C ALA A 114 12.41 20.11 -2.00
N LYS A 115 13.03 20.81 -1.04
CA LYS A 115 13.47 22.20 -1.16
C LYS A 115 14.53 22.37 -2.26
N ALA A 116 15.49 21.45 -2.34
CA ALA A 116 16.51 21.46 -3.39
C ALA A 116 15.91 21.33 -4.80
N ARG A 117 14.74 20.71 -4.92
CA ARG A 117 13.94 20.61 -6.16
C ARG A 117 12.98 21.77 -6.38
N GLY A 118 12.94 22.74 -5.47
CA GLY A 118 12.01 23.88 -5.53
C GLY A 118 10.55 23.51 -5.25
N LEU A 119 10.30 22.41 -4.56
CA LEU A 119 8.95 21.99 -4.19
C LEU A 119 8.46 22.73 -2.94
N ASP A 120 7.16 23.03 -2.91
CA ASP A 120 6.48 23.51 -1.71
C ASP A 120 6.36 22.37 -0.70
N THR A 121 6.88 22.57 0.50
CA THR A 121 6.80 21.59 1.60
C THR A 121 5.66 21.91 2.58
N ALA A 122 4.89 22.98 2.40
CA ALA A 122 3.76 23.32 3.26
C ALA A 122 2.69 22.20 3.35
N PRO A 123 2.42 21.40 2.29
CA PRO A 123 1.51 20.28 2.38
C PRO A 123 2.02 19.08 3.18
N LEU A 124 3.32 19.03 3.53
CA LEU A 124 3.95 17.89 4.16
C LEU A 124 3.76 17.88 5.68
N ARG A 125 3.24 16.77 6.19
CA ARG A 125 3.20 16.43 7.62
C ARG A 125 3.99 15.14 7.84
N CYS A 126 5.24 15.24 8.26
CA CYS A 126 6.00 14.07 8.71
C CYS A 126 5.71 13.80 10.19
N ILE A 127 5.36 12.55 10.49
CA ILE A 127 5.11 12.07 11.85
C ILE A 127 6.19 11.07 12.20
N GLN A 128 7.02 11.43 13.20
CA GLN A 128 8.00 10.50 13.74
C GLN A 128 7.31 9.50 14.66
N GLY A 129 7.23 8.23 14.28
CA GLY A 129 6.62 7.21 15.10
C GLY A 129 6.40 5.90 14.35
N ARG A 130 5.91 4.93 15.08
CA ARG A 130 5.46 3.67 14.50
C ARG A 130 4.04 3.83 13.98
N SER A 131 3.77 3.35 12.77
CA SER A 131 2.46 3.48 12.14
C SER A 131 1.34 2.89 12.98
N GLU A 132 1.60 1.78 13.68
CA GLU A 132 0.63 1.13 14.57
C GLU A 132 0.16 2.02 15.74
N LEU A 133 0.90 3.06 16.07
CA LEU A 133 0.58 4.01 17.15
C LEU A 133 0.04 5.35 16.59
N GLU A 134 0.51 5.76 15.44
CA GLU A 134 0.18 7.08 14.88
C GLU A 134 -1.08 7.07 14.01
N LEU A 135 -1.34 6.00 13.27
CA LEU A 135 -2.56 5.88 12.46
C LEU A 135 -3.85 5.92 13.30
N PRO A 136 -3.95 5.25 14.48
CA PRO A 136 -5.09 5.43 15.38
C PRO A 136 -5.34 6.88 15.77
N ARG A 137 -4.28 7.64 16.06
CA ARG A 137 -4.36 9.07 16.43
C ARG A 137 -4.90 9.91 15.28
N LEU A 138 -4.38 9.70 14.06
CA LEU A 138 -4.87 10.39 12.87
C LEU A 138 -6.35 10.15 12.63
N ARG A 139 -6.82 8.91 12.83
CA ARG A 139 -8.23 8.56 12.74
C ARG A 139 -9.05 9.30 13.79
N ASP A 140 -8.57 9.36 15.03
CA ASP A 140 -9.27 10.03 16.14
C ASP A 140 -9.27 11.56 15.98
N GLU A 141 -8.27 12.12 15.27
CA GLU A 141 -8.26 13.51 14.78
C GLU A 141 -9.30 13.75 13.66
N GLY A 142 -9.97 12.73 13.16
CA GLY A 142 -10.94 12.84 12.08
C GLY A 142 -10.33 13.01 10.69
N GLN A 143 -9.04 12.67 10.52
CA GLN A 143 -8.35 12.79 9.23
C GLN A 143 -9.02 11.90 8.17
N ARG A 144 -9.02 12.39 6.92
CA ARG A 144 -9.56 11.70 5.74
C ARG A 144 -8.61 11.87 4.56
N PHE A 145 -8.51 10.82 3.75
CA PHE A 145 -7.57 10.76 2.64
C PHE A 145 -8.22 10.23 1.36
N ASP A 146 -7.69 10.66 0.23
CA ASP A 146 -8.06 10.16 -1.09
C ASP A 146 -7.16 8.99 -1.50
N LEU A 147 -5.92 8.96 -0.99
CA LEU A 147 -4.92 7.94 -1.29
C LEU A 147 -4.28 7.42 -0.01
N GLY A 148 -4.02 6.12 0.03
CA GLY A 148 -3.25 5.46 1.09
C GLY A 148 -2.13 4.61 0.50
N LEU A 149 -0.93 4.67 1.09
CA LEU A 149 0.21 3.80 0.72
C LEU A 149 0.70 3.05 1.95
N ILE A 150 0.69 1.72 1.88
CA ILE A 150 1.30 0.82 2.87
C ILE A 150 2.68 0.42 2.35
N ASP A 151 3.73 1.07 2.87
CA ASP A 151 5.14 0.84 2.53
C ASP A 151 6.06 0.96 3.78
N GLY A 152 5.51 0.67 4.97
CA GLY A 152 6.21 0.77 6.24
C GLY A 152 6.81 -0.55 6.70
N ASN A 153 6.36 -1.04 7.86
CA ASN A 153 6.76 -2.34 8.38
C ASN A 153 5.89 -3.44 7.75
N HIS A 154 6.49 -4.25 6.87
CA HIS A 154 5.78 -5.33 6.16
C HIS A 154 5.63 -6.62 6.99
N GLY A 155 6.07 -6.60 8.25
CA GLY A 155 5.93 -7.74 9.15
C GLY A 155 4.49 -7.91 9.67
N TRP A 156 4.14 -9.13 10.08
CA TRP A 156 2.93 -9.38 10.84
C TRP A 156 3.07 -8.80 12.28
N PRO A 157 2.07 -8.14 12.85
CA PRO A 157 0.75 -7.78 12.28
C PRO A 157 0.70 -6.39 11.63
N SER A 158 1.82 -5.66 11.52
CA SER A 158 1.87 -4.23 11.17
C SER A 158 1.12 -3.90 9.89
N VAL A 159 1.33 -4.66 8.81
CA VAL A 159 0.66 -4.40 7.52
C VAL A 159 -0.87 -4.44 7.62
N PHE A 160 -1.42 -5.31 8.49
CA PHE A 160 -2.87 -5.40 8.70
C PHE A 160 -3.40 -4.28 9.61
N VAL A 161 -2.58 -3.83 10.57
CA VAL A 161 -2.90 -2.65 11.39
C VAL A 161 -2.91 -1.40 10.52
N ASP A 162 -1.89 -1.23 9.67
CA ASP A 162 -1.82 -0.13 8.72
C ASP A 162 -3.04 -0.12 7.81
N PHE A 163 -3.37 -1.26 7.22
CA PHE A 163 -4.58 -1.41 6.41
C PHE A 163 -5.85 -1.02 7.17
N CYS A 164 -6.04 -1.52 8.38
CA CYS A 164 -7.24 -1.28 9.19
C CYS A 164 -7.51 0.23 9.37
N TYR A 165 -6.50 0.98 9.76
CA TYR A 165 -6.65 2.41 10.02
C TYR A 165 -6.66 3.26 8.75
N ILE A 166 -5.84 2.93 7.74
CA ILE A 166 -5.89 3.61 6.45
C ILE A 166 -7.27 3.40 5.81
N ASN A 167 -7.80 2.16 5.81
CA ASN A 167 -9.16 1.88 5.32
C ASN A 167 -10.21 2.74 6.03
N ALA A 168 -10.10 2.89 7.36
CA ALA A 168 -11.05 3.69 8.14
C ALA A 168 -11.04 5.18 7.76
N MET A 169 -9.90 5.69 7.28
CA MET A 169 -9.71 7.09 6.89
C MET A 169 -9.84 7.33 5.38
N LEU A 170 -9.81 6.28 4.55
CA LEU A 170 -9.88 6.40 3.09
C LEU A 170 -11.32 6.68 2.65
N HIS A 171 -11.50 7.66 1.76
CA HIS A 171 -12.79 7.95 1.14
C HIS A 171 -13.27 6.80 0.24
N GLU A 172 -14.58 6.72 0.00
CA GLU A 172 -15.13 5.93 -1.10
C GLU A 172 -14.55 6.45 -2.44
N GLY A 173 -14.17 5.54 -3.33
CA GLY A 173 -13.45 5.86 -4.56
C GLY A 173 -11.95 6.07 -4.37
N GLY A 174 -11.47 6.16 -3.12
CA GLY A 174 -10.06 6.33 -2.79
C GLY A 174 -9.20 5.14 -3.20
N ILE A 175 -7.91 5.39 -3.40
CA ILE A 175 -6.95 4.40 -3.85
C ILE A 175 -6.06 3.95 -2.68
N LEU A 176 -5.91 2.64 -2.55
CA LEU A 176 -4.97 1.99 -1.64
C LEU A 176 -3.85 1.33 -2.44
N PHE A 177 -2.62 1.69 -2.14
CA PHE A 177 -1.41 1.04 -2.62
C PHE A 177 -0.84 0.14 -1.53
N ILE A 178 -0.42 -1.08 -1.89
CA ILE A 178 0.27 -2.03 -1.01
C ILE A 178 1.56 -2.41 -1.68
N ASP A 179 2.69 -1.98 -1.10
CA ASP A 179 4.03 -2.31 -1.61
C ASP A 179 4.54 -3.64 -1.04
N ASP A 180 5.63 -4.12 -1.63
CA ASP A 180 6.33 -5.34 -1.23
C ASP A 180 5.44 -6.59 -1.14
N ILE A 181 4.49 -6.75 -2.08
CA ILE A 181 3.59 -7.92 -2.16
C ILE A 181 4.31 -9.26 -2.39
N GLN A 182 5.62 -9.26 -2.59
CA GLN A 182 6.45 -10.47 -2.56
C GLN A 182 6.67 -11.00 -1.14
N LEU A 183 6.33 -10.21 -0.10
CA LEU A 183 6.37 -10.62 1.29
C LEU A 183 5.02 -11.24 1.68
N TYR A 184 5.07 -12.34 2.43
CA TYR A 184 3.89 -13.16 2.74
C TYR A 184 2.75 -12.37 3.40
N SER A 185 3.06 -11.50 4.36
CA SER A 185 2.06 -10.68 5.05
C SER A 185 1.34 -9.70 4.11
N CYS A 186 2.07 -9.09 3.17
CA CYS A 186 1.48 -8.21 2.17
C CYS A 186 0.66 -8.98 1.12
N ASP A 187 1.12 -10.18 0.71
CA ASP A 187 0.40 -11.04 -0.23
C ASP A 187 -0.92 -11.55 0.38
N GLU A 188 -0.92 -11.92 1.66
CA GLU A 188 -2.16 -12.31 2.36
C GLU A 188 -3.17 -11.15 2.43
N LEU A 189 -2.71 -9.92 2.67
CA LEU A 189 -3.58 -8.75 2.60
C LEU A 189 -4.17 -8.56 1.19
N VAL A 190 -3.35 -8.74 0.15
CA VAL A 190 -3.83 -8.67 -1.25
C VAL A 190 -4.87 -9.74 -1.53
N HIS A 191 -4.66 -10.98 -1.09
CA HIS A 191 -5.64 -12.06 -1.25
C HIS A 191 -6.94 -11.79 -0.52
N LEU A 192 -6.85 -11.23 0.70
CA LEU A 192 -8.03 -10.82 1.44
C LEU A 192 -8.82 -9.77 0.67
N LEU A 193 -8.16 -8.73 0.16
CA LEU A 193 -8.82 -7.63 -0.56
C LEU A 193 -9.35 -8.05 -1.94
N ASP A 194 -8.67 -8.97 -2.62
CA ASP A 194 -9.15 -9.54 -3.90
C ASP A 194 -10.51 -10.24 -3.76
N ALA A 195 -10.78 -10.80 -2.60
CA ALA A 195 -12.03 -11.49 -2.33
C ALA A 195 -13.12 -10.57 -1.75
N GLN A 196 -12.76 -9.35 -1.31
CA GLN A 196 -13.68 -8.44 -0.62
C GLN A 196 -14.44 -7.57 -1.62
N PRO A 197 -15.80 -7.55 -1.58
CA PRO A 197 -16.62 -6.71 -2.46
C PRO A 197 -16.42 -5.20 -2.21
N GLU A 198 -15.92 -4.81 -1.04
CA GLU A 198 -15.59 -3.43 -0.67
C GLU A 198 -14.39 -2.88 -1.43
N TYR A 199 -13.63 -3.73 -2.10
CA TYR A 199 -12.44 -3.35 -2.86
C TYR A 199 -12.47 -3.88 -4.29
N GLU A 200 -11.90 -3.12 -5.20
CA GLU A 200 -11.66 -3.51 -6.57
C GLU A 200 -10.16 -3.40 -6.85
N ARG A 201 -9.55 -4.51 -7.29
CA ARG A 201 -8.15 -4.44 -7.71
C ARG A 201 -8.01 -3.72 -9.05
N VAL A 202 -7.39 -2.55 -9.03
CA VAL A 202 -7.11 -1.73 -10.22
C VAL A 202 -5.92 -2.30 -10.99
N SER A 203 -4.84 -2.64 -10.28
CA SER A 203 -3.63 -3.18 -10.92
C SER A 203 -2.78 -4.02 -9.96
N LEU A 204 -1.89 -4.81 -10.55
CA LEU A 204 -0.80 -5.48 -9.86
C LEU A 204 0.43 -5.40 -10.76
N VAL A 205 1.38 -4.51 -10.40
CA VAL A 205 2.56 -4.19 -11.22
C VAL A 205 3.81 -4.33 -10.39
N GLY A 206 4.70 -5.22 -10.81
CA GLY A 206 5.91 -5.52 -10.05
C GLY A 206 5.57 -6.01 -8.65
N LYS A 207 6.02 -5.28 -7.65
CA LYS A 207 5.76 -5.57 -6.24
C LYS A 207 4.64 -4.71 -5.62
N LEU A 208 3.92 -3.91 -6.42
CA LEU A 208 2.84 -3.02 -5.99
C LEU A 208 1.48 -3.56 -6.40
N ALA A 209 0.57 -3.71 -5.45
CA ALA A 209 -0.86 -3.89 -5.71
C ALA A 209 -1.60 -2.56 -5.50
N THR A 210 -2.58 -2.29 -6.34
CA THR A 210 -3.41 -1.08 -6.29
C THR A 210 -4.87 -1.48 -6.22
N PHE A 211 -5.57 -0.95 -5.23
CA PHE A 211 -6.99 -1.19 -5.02
C PHE A 211 -7.76 0.12 -4.98
N ARG A 212 -9.01 0.08 -5.44
CA ARG A 212 -10.00 1.15 -5.25
C ARG A 212 -11.00 0.73 -4.19
N LYS A 213 -11.21 1.58 -3.20
CA LYS A 213 -12.25 1.39 -2.19
C LYS A 213 -13.62 1.71 -2.79
N ARG A 214 -14.59 0.81 -2.65
CA ARG A 214 -15.92 0.90 -3.27
C ARG A 214 -17.04 1.31 -2.32
N THR A 215 -16.74 1.46 -1.05
CA THR A 215 -17.73 1.74 0.00
C THR A 215 -17.26 2.83 0.94
N ALA A 216 -18.19 3.56 1.53
CA ALA A 216 -17.90 4.57 2.56
C ALA A 216 -17.61 3.95 3.94
N GLY A 217 -17.77 2.63 4.13
CA GLY A 217 -17.57 1.94 5.40
C GLY A 217 -16.15 2.13 5.95
N ALA A 218 -16.05 2.39 7.26
CA ALA A 218 -14.76 2.56 7.93
C ALA A 218 -14.00 1.24 8.16
N PHE A 219 -14.73 0.13 8.27
CA PHE A 219 -14.16 -1.19 8.53
C PHE A 219 -14.76 -2.22 7.58
N LEU A 220 -14.04 -3.32 7.38
CA LEU A 220 -14.59 -4.49 6.70
C LEU A 220 -15.74 -5.11 7.55
N PRO A 221 -16.64 -5.89 6.92
CA PRO A 221 -17.72 -6.57 7.64
C PRO A 221 -17.20 -7.61 8.64
N ASP A 222 -18.09 -8.20 9.42
CA ASP A 222 -17.77 -9.33 10.30
C ASP A 222 -17.13 -10.48 9.48
N TRP A 223 -16.29 -11.29 10.13
CA TRP A 223 -15.57 -12.40 9.49
C TRP A 223 -16.48 -13.37 8.72
N VAL A 224 -17.73 -13.55 9.17
CA VAL A 224 -18.71 -14.42 8.52
C VAL A 224 -19.15 -13.91 7.14
N ASP A 225 -18.97 -12.64 6.90
CA ASP A 225 -19.28 -11.96 5.64
C ASP A 225 -18.01 -11.60 4.85
N GLN A 226 -16.83 -12.07 5.30
CA GLN A 226 -15.57 -11.93 4.60
C GLN A 226 -15.27 -13.20 3.77
N PRO A 227 -15.39 -13.19 2.43
CA PRO A 227 -15.28 -14.39 1.60
C PRO A 227 -13.96 -15.13 1.78
N HIS A 228 -12.83 -14.41 1.83
CA HIS A 228 -11.51 -15.02 2.03
C HIS A 228 -11.41 -15.77 3.36
N ILE A 229 -11.91 -15.18 4.45
CA ILE A 229 -11.88 -15.80 5.78
C ILE A 229 -12.78 -17.04 5.80
N VAL A 230 -13.99 -16.93 5.26
CA VAL A 230 -14.93 -18.07 5.20
C VAL A 230 -14.36 -19.21 4.36
N GLU A 231 -13.77 -18.93 3.21
CA GLU A 231 -13.18 -19.95 2.33
C GLU A 231 -12.03 -20.70 3.01
N HIS A 232 -11.17 -19.99 3.75
CA HIS A 232 -10.01 -20.59 4.43
C HIS A 232 -10.30 -21.11 5.84
N THR A 233 -11.52 -20.88 6.35
CA THR A 233 -11.96 -21.47 7.62
C THR A 233 -12.07 -22.99 7.47
N HIS A 234 -11.58 -23.74 8.46
CA HIS A 234 -11.65 -25.19 8.47
C HIS A 234 -13.11 -25.65 8.29
N PRO A 235 -13.41 -26.60 7.38
CA PRO A 235 -14.78 -26.97 7.02
C PRO A 235 -15.68 -27.34 8.21
N ARG A 236 -15.08 -27.87 9.29
CA ARG A 236 -15.79 -28.22 10.53
C ARG A 236 -16.44 -27.01 11.20
N PHE A 237 -15.93 -25.80 10.98
CA PHE A 237 -16.38 -24.55 11.62
C PHE A 237 -17.04 -23.59 10.62
N ARG A 238 -17.15 -23.95 9.35
CA ARG A 238 -17.93 -23.17 8.40
C ARG A 238 -19.38 -23.25 8.82
N SER A 239 -20.00 -22.11 9.20
CA SER A 239 -21.41 -22.11 9.59
C SER A 239 -22.24 -22.68 8.45
N LYS A 240 -23.16 -23.59 8.79
CA LYS A 240 -24.23 -24.03 7.89
C LYS A 240 -25.24 -22.88 7.75
N ARG A 241 -24.85 -21.73 7.21
CA ARG A 241 -25.81 -20.71 6.81
C ARG A 241 -26.44 -21.15 5.50
N GLY A 242 -27.66 -21.61 5.63
CA GLY A 242 -28.78 -21.65 4.80
C GLY A 242 -28.58 -21.73 3.29
N GLY A 243 -28.92 -22.88 2.71
CA GLY A 243 -29.58 -22.86 1.43
C GLY A 243 -30.88 -22.03 1.51
N PRO A 244 -31.37 -21.47 0.38
CA PRO A 244 -32.58 -20.65 0.35
C PRO A 244 -33.77 -21.40 0.95
N GLY A 245 -34.49 -20.72 1.78
CA GLY A 245 -35.55 -21.22 2.63
C GLY A 245 -36.42 -22.28 1.98
N GLY A 246 -36.53 -23.43 2.68
CA GLY A 246 -37.67 -24.30 2.55
C GLY A 246 -38.86 -23.68 3.31
N PRO A 247 -40.06 -23.70 2.76
CA PRO A 247 -41.26 -23.22 3.46
C PRO A 247 -41.60 -24.17 4.59
N GLY A 248 -41.79 -23.62 5.79
CA GLY A 248 -42.43 -24.23 6.88
C GLY A 248 -43.50 -23.31 7.41
#